data_fa01ceb0883797bc4544e378986779df
#
_entry.id   fa01ceb0883797bc4544e378986779df
#
_cell.length_a   1.000
_cell.length_b   1.000
_cell.length_c   1.000
_cell.angle_alpha   90.00
_cell.angle_beta   90.00
_cell.angle_gamma   90.00
#
_symmetry.space_group_name_H-M   'P 1'
#
loop_
_entity.id
_entity.type
_entity.pdbx_description
1 polymer ?
#
loop_
_entity_poly.entity_id
_entity_poly.type
_entity_poly.pdbx_seq_one_letter_code
_entity_poly.pdbx_strand_id
1 'polypeptide(L)'
;NVDRLTTPMVKGADGQWREASWSDALQAVAQGLMQVRDASGAAQIGALASEYATLEEMALLARVTRGLGSENIDFRLRQTDSGFDAALTGAPWLGMNINALDTLDRMLVVGAFLRKDHPLMAQRLRQAVKRGTQVSSVDTAADDPLFKITARATTLPSALADTLAQVAVALAKAKSSEIPAALSAVQPSAAAEQIAASLASGERVAVLLGSTAVNAPDASRIAAHAQLIAQLAAGQLGFLTAGANTVGGYLAGAVPVNGGKTAAAMFAEPLKAYVVLHAEPLLDADQGTQALAALKAAQFAVALTPYATGAREWAHVMLPVSPFTETSGTFVNAQGLAQSFKGTVAPTGQTRPGWKVLRVLGNVLHLAGFDDESSESVRDAVMSAGVTGRLSNQLQGEFSAVAAGKASSADISQGHASSNGLTGGAAHVTSAGNAAIELERVTDVPIFRTDAMVRRAQALQESAASRAPAARMHASTLAQLGLAQGTQVLVKAATGQVVLAAEQDNTLAPGAVRIAAGFEQTAALGGAFGQLSVERA
;
A
#
# COMPACT_ATOMS: atom_id res chain seq x y z
N ASN A 1 -0.25 2.49 -27.75
CA ASN A 1 1.11 3.05 -27.45
C ASN A 1 1.20 4.57 -27.61
N VAL A 2 0.06 5.29 -27.61
CA VAL A 2 0.03 6.74 -27.85
C VAL A 2 0.74 7.56 -26.76
N ASP A 3 0.89 7.01 -25.56
CA ASP A 3 1.47 7.69 -24.39
C ASP A 3 2.88 7.19 -24.02
N ARG A 4 3.50 6.31 -24.85
CA ARG A 4 4.85 5.82 -24.57
C ARG A 4 5.87 6.96 -24.65
N LEU A 5 6.64 7.11 -23.58
CA LEU A 5 7.84 7.94 -23.56
C LEU A 5 8.99 7.16 -24.21
N THR A 6 9.47 7.60 -25.37
CA THR A 6 10.48 6.88 -26.16
C THR A 6 11.80 7.63 -26.29
N THR A 7 11.84 8.90 -25.89
CA THR A 7 13.00 9.79 -25.97
C THR A 7 13.12 10.54 -24.63
N PRO A 8 14.34 10.79 -24.11
CA PRO A 8 14.52 11.64 -22.93
C PRO A 8 13.98 13.06 -23.20
N MET A 9 13.28 13.62 -22.23
CA MET A 9 12.67 14.94 -22.33
C MET A 9 13.15 15.84 -21.21
N VAL A 10 13.53 17.05 -21.51
CA VAL A 10 13.93 18.08 -20.55
C VAL A 10 13.01 19.30 -20.70
N LYS A 11 12.52 19.82 -19.59
CA LYS A 11 11.68 21.02 -19.56
C LYS A 11 12.57 22.27 -19.55
N GLY A 12 12.43 23.11 -20.55
CA GLY A 12 13.16 24.37 -20.64
C GLY A 12 12.66 25.41 -19.63
N ALA A 13 13.44 26.47 -19.44
CA ALA A 13 13.06 27.58 -18.57
C ALA A 13 11.77 28.30 -19.01
N ASP A 14 11.38 28.15 -20.28
CA ASP A 14 10.12 28.61 -20.85
C ASP A 14 8.93 27.66 -20.57
N GLY A 15 9.15 26.59 -19.82
CA GLY A 15 8.16 25.58 -19.50
C GLY A 15 7.88 24.58 -20.61
N GLN A 16 8.54 24.69 -21.79
CA GLN A 16 8.32 23.80 -22.92
C GLN A 16 9.18 22.54 -22.81
N TRP A 17 8.59 21.39 -23.16
CA TRP A 17 9.28 20.12 -23.24
C TRP A 17 10.09 20.01 -24.54
N ARG A 18 11.35 19.59 -24.42
CA ARG A 18 12.26 19.36 -25.55
C ARG A 18 12.88 17.99 -25.45
N GLU A 19 13.02 17.33 -26.59
CA GLU A 19 13.82 16.10 -26.66
C GLU A 19 15.27 16.42 -26.37
N ALA A 20 15.93 15.50 -25.66
CA ALA A 20 17.34 15.62 -25.29
C ALA A 20 18.07 14.30 -25.57
N SER A 21 19.40 14.39 -25.72
CA SER A 21 20.21 13.17 -25.72
C SER A 21 20.21 12.55 -24.32
N TRP A 22 20.51 11.26 -24.23
CA TRP A 22 20.70 10.60 -22.93
C TRP A 22 21.77 11.27 -22.07
N SER A 23 22.87 11.70 -22.69
CA SER A 23 23.94 12.41 -22.00
C SER A 23 23.44 13.72 -21.37
N ASP A 24 22.77 14.56 -22.17
CA ASP A 24 22.28 15.86 -21.73
C ASP A 24 21.19 15.71 -20.65
N ALA A 25 20.28 14.75 -20.83
CA ALA A 25 19.22 14.50 -19.85
C ALA A 25 19.78 13.99 -18.52
N LEU A 26 20.75 13.08 -18.50
CA LEU A 26 21.39 12.61 -17.27
C LEU A 26 22.23 13.71 -16.60
N GLN A 27 22.90 14.54 -17.38
CA GLN A 27 23.60 15.74 -16.87
C GLN A 27 22.60 16.71 -16.21
N ALA A 28 21.46 16.99 -16.85
CA ALA A 28 20.42 17.84 -16.29
C ALA A 28 19.87 17.28 -14.97
N VAL A 29 19.67 15.94 -14.87
CA VAL A 29 19.28 15.29 -13.62
C VAL A 29 20.34 15.48 -12.54
N ALA A 30 21.61 15.19 -12.86
CA ALA A 30 22.71 15.30 -11.89
C ALA A 30 22.85 16.77 -11.40
N GLN A 31 22.82 17.73 -12.30
CA GLN A 31 22.92 19.16 -11.96
C GLN A 31 21.75 19.59 -11.06
N GLY A 32 20.51 19.23 -11.40
CA GLY A 32 19.34 19.60 -10.61
C GLY A 32 19.36 19.00 -9.20
N LEU A 33 19.71 17.73 -9.06
CA LEU A 33 19.83 17.09 -7.74
C LEU A 33 20.97 17.68 -6.91
N MET A 34 22.14 17.90 -7.51
CA MET A 34 23.29 18.50 -6.84
C MET A 34 23.00 19.94 -6.41
N GLN A 35 22.34 20.73 -7.25
CA GLN A 35 21.94 22.10 -6.91
C GLN A 35 21.03 22.15 -5.68
N VAL A 36 20.03 21.25 -5.60
CA VAL A 36 19.15 21.18 -4.43
C VAL A 36 19.93 20.71 -3.19
N ARG A 37 20.79 19.69 -3.34
CA ARG A 37 21.63 19.20 -2.25
C ARG A 37 22.51 20.30 -1.68
N ASP A 38 23.20 21.03 -2.53
CA ASP A 38 24.18 22.04 -2.13
C ASP A 38 23.52 23.29 -1.57
N ALA A 39 22.35 23.69 -2.08
CA ALA A 39 21.62 24.86 -1.63
C ALA A 39 20.72 24.62 -0.40
N SER A 40 20.24 23.38 -0.20
CA SER A 40 19.17 23.11 0.79
C SER A 40 19.45 21.90 1.68
N GLY A 41 20.52 21.17 1.42
CA GLY A 41 20.88 19.95 2.14
C GLY A 41 20.29 18.68 1.51
N ALA A 42 20.98 17.56 1.73
CA ALA A 42 20.60 16.26 1.19
C ALA A 42 19.22 15.77 1.67
N ALA A 43 18.82 16.13 2.88
CA ALA A 43 17.49 15.79 3.43
C ALA A 43 16.30 16.41 2.66
N GLN A 44 16.56 17.32 1.71
CA GLN A 44 15.56 17.89 0.82
C GLN A 44 15.40 17.12 -0.50
N ILE A 45 16.04 15.96 -0.63
CA ILE A 45 15.91 15.05 -1.77
C ILE A 45 15.13 13.81 -1.31
N GLY A 46 14.10 13.44 -2.05
CA GLY A 46 13.32 12.22 -1.83
C GLY A 46 13.28 11.34 -3.07
N ALA A 47 13.17 10.05 -2.87
CA ALA A 47 12.97 9.06 -3.92
C ALA A 47 11.71 8.24 -3.67
N LEU A 48 10.94 8.04 -4.72
CA LEU A 48 9.67 7.30 -4.69
C LEU A 48 9.72 6.22 -5.77
N ALA A 49 9.33 5.00 -5.42
CA ALA A 49 9.23 3.90 -6.37
C ALA A 49 7.84 3.26 -6.35
N SER A 50 7.48 2.58 -7.43
CA SER A 50 6.32 1.70 -7.45
C SER A 50 6.68 0.34 -6.86
N GLU A 51 5.73 -0.34 -6.21
CA GLU A 51 5.84 -1.73 -5.76
C GLU A 51 6.00 -2.75 -6.92
N TYR A 52 5.93 -2.28 -8.16
CA TYR A 52 6.13 -3.06 -9.38
C TYR A 52 7.50 -2.79 -10.03
N ALA A 53 8.34 -1.95 -9.43
CA ALA A 53 9.74 -1.80 -9.83
C ALA A 53 10.51 -3.09 -9.51
N THR A 54 11.54 -3.39 -10.30
CA THR A 54 12.36 -4.57 -10.05
C THR A 54 13.24 -4.39 -8.80
N LEU A 55 13.71 -5.50 -8.24
CA LEU A 55 14.64 -5.50 -7.11
C LEU A 55 15.88 -4.64 -7.41
N GLU A 56 16.40 -4.77 -8.62
CA GLU A 56 17.60 -4.08 -9.11
C GLU A 56 17.37 -2.58 -9.22
N GLU A 57 16.22 -2.18 -9.75
CA GLU A 57 15.84 -0.76 -9.86
C GLU A 57 15.68 -0.12 -8.49
N MET A 58 14.98 -0.78 -7.56
CA MET A 58 14.81 -0.27 -6.21
C MET A 58 16.13 -0.19 -5.44
N ALA A 59 17.02 -1.19 -5.61
CA ALA A 59 18.32 -1.19 -4.97
C ALA A 59 19.24 -0.07 -5.47
N LEU A 60 19.25 0.15 -6.78
CA LEU A 60 20.05 1.24 -7.38
C LEU A 60 19.47 2.61 -7.03
N LEU A 61 18.13 2.75 -6.99
CA LEU A 61 17.50 3.99 -6.53
C LEU A 61 17.86 4.29 -5.07
N ALA A 62 17.86 3.28 -4.21
CA ALA A 62 18.29 3.41 -2.82
C ALA A 62 19.77 3.82 -2.71
N ARG A 63 20.66 3.20 -3.52
CA ARG A 63 22.07 3.60 -3.57
C ARG A 63 22.26 5.04 -4.05
N VAL A 64 21.54 5.48 -5.08
CA VAL A 64 21.59 6.88 -5.57
C VAL A 64 21.15 7.83 -4.46
N THR A 65 20.03 7.56 -3.83
CA THR A 65 19.45 8.43 -2.78
C THR A 65 20.41 8.57 -1.60
N ARG A 66 20.94 7.43 -1.08
CA ARG A 66 21.90 7.43 0.03
C ARG A 66 23.26 7.99 -0.37
N GLY A 67 23.71 7.73 -1.60
CA GLY A 67 24.92 8.34 -2.14
C GLY A 67 24.87 9.87 -2.21
N LEU A 68 23.67 10.44 -2.41
CA LEU A 68 23.44 11.89 -2.32
C LEU A 68 23.37 12.38 -0.86
N GLY A 69 23.34 11.48 0.13
CA GLY A 69 23.26 11.79 1.57
C GLY A 69 21.84 11.87 2.11
N SER A 70 20.83 11.34 1.39
CA SER A 70 19.43 11.31 1.85
C SER A 70 18.99 9.89 2.20
N GLU A 71 18.17 9.76 3.24
CA GLU A 71 17.49 8.52 3.62
C GLU A 71 16.00 8.54 3.26
N ASN A 72 15.53 9.59 2.57
CA ASN A 72 14.14 9.77 2.17
C ASN A 72 13.87 8.94 0.90
N ILE A 73 13.59 7.66 1.06
CA ILE A 73 13.21 6.76 -0.02
C ILE A 73 12.07 5.87 0.43
N ASP A 74 11.04 5.72 -0.42
CA ASP A 74 9.93 4.82 -0.14
C ASP A 74 9.30 4.28 -1.43
N PHE A 75 8.84 3.03 -1.37
CA PHE A 75 8.07 2.40 -2.44
C PHE A 75 6.61 2.13 -2.04
N ARG A 76 6.25 2.33 -0.76
CA ARG A 76 4.94 2.05 -0.19
C ARG A 76 4.08 3.30 -0.19
N LEU A 77 3.66 3.70 -1.37
CA LEU A 77 2.98 4.99 -1.59
C LEU A 77 1.59 5.09 -0.94
N ARG A 78 1.01 3.95 -0.52
CA ARG A 78 -0.31 3.88 0.13
C ARG A 78 -0.24 3.68 1.63
N GLN A 79 0.91 3.38 2.19
CA GLN A 79 1.08 3.18 3.63
C GLN A 79 1.09 4.52 4.35
N THR A 80 0.26 4.65 5.40
CA THR A 80 0.08 5.90 6.15
C THR A 80 0.60 5.84 7.57
N ASP A 81 0.67 4.65 8.17
CA ASP A 81 1.15 4.44 9.55
C ASP A 81 2.67 4.20 9.58
N SER A 82 3.43 5.26 9.92
CA SER A 82 4.90 5.17 10.05
C SER A 82 5.36 4.35 11.27
N GLY A 83 4.51 4.21 12.28
CA GLY A 83 4.80 3.39 13.46
C GLY A 83 4.92 1.91 13.13
N PHE A 84 4.14 1.44 12.18
CA PHE A 84 4.22 0.07 11.68
C PHE A 84 5.61 -0.25 11.11
N ASP A 85 6.20 0.66 10.33
CA ASP A 85 7.54 0.50 9.77
C ASP A 85 8.62 0.39 10.84
N ALA A 86 8.59 1.30 11.80
CA ALA A 86 9.57 1.31 12.89
C ALA A 86 9.50 0.04 13.77
N ALA A 87 8.34 -0.61 13.80
CA ALA A 87 8.12 -1.82 14.58
C ALA A 87 8.62 -3.10 13.88
N LEU A 88 8.73 -3.13 12.55
CA LEU A 88 9.15 -4.32 11.81
C LEU A 88 10.62 -4.67 12.07
N THR A 89 10.90 -5.96 12.30
CA THR A 89 12.28 -6.46 12.51
C THR A 89 12.96 -6.94 11.22
N GLY A 90 12.20 -7.02 10.11
CA GLY A 90 12.70 -7.45 8.81
C GLY A 90 11.68 -7.20 7.70
N ALA A 91 11.92 -7.76 6.53
CA ALA A 91 10.97 -7.66 5.42
C ALA A 91 9.71 -8.48 5.72
N PRO A 92 8.50 -7.85 5.74
CA PRO A 92 7.25 -8.57 5.96
C PRO A 92 6.96 -9.49 4.78
N TRP A 93 6.50 -10.70 5.06
CA TRP A 93 6.27 -11.74 4.08
C TRP A 93 5.10 -12.64 4.47
N LEU A 94 4.74 -13.62 3.63
CA LEU A 94 3.64 -14.54 3.89
C LEU A 94 3.79 -15.36 5.20
N GLY A 95 4.98 -15.40 5.79
CA GLY A 95 5.27 -16.17 7.01
C GLY A 95 5.50 -17.66 6.75
N MET A 96 5.25 -18.13 5.54
CA MET A 96 5.36 -19.52 5.15
C MET A 96 5.52 -19.68 3.63
N ASN A 97 5.85 -20.88 3.17
CA ASN A 97 5.76 -21.23 1.75
C ASN A 97 4.30 -21.26 1.30
N ILE A 98 4.02 -20.84 0.07
CA ILE A 98 2.65 -20.84 -0.49
C ILE A 98 1.99 -22.22 -0.41
N ASN A 99 2.76 -23.30 -0.57
CA ASN A 99 2.24 -24.67 -0.46
C ASN A 99 1.77 -25.01 0.97
N ALA A 100 2.29 -24.36 2.00
CA ALA A 100 1.86 -24.59 3.38
C ALA A 100 0.41 -24.15 3.63
N LEU A 101 -0.12 -23.20 2.83
CA LEU A 101 -1.55 -22.82 2.88
C LEU A 101 -2.48 -24.03 2.71
N ASP A 102 -2.05 -25.05 1.95
CA ASP A 102 -2.84 -26.27 1.71
C ASP A 102 -2.94 -27.18 2.94
N THR A 103 -2.10 -27.00 3.94
CA THR A 103 -1.96 -27.83 5.13
C THR A 103 -2.49 -27.19 6.41
N LEU A 104 -2.92 -25.93 6.34
CA LEU A 104 -3.48 -25.22 7.50
C LEU A 104 -4.84 -25.81 7.90
N ASP A 105 -5.08 -25.83 9.22
CA ASP A 105 -6.37 -26.25 9.78
C ASP A 105 -7.29 -25.05 9.96
N ARG A 106 -6.73 -23.95 10.45
CA ARG A 106 -7.45 -22.72 10.77
C ARG A 106 -6.71 -21.52 10.24
N MET A 107 -7.47 -20.55 9.79
CA MET A 107 -6.93 -19.31 9.28
C MET A 107 -7.83 -18.14 9.66
N LEU A 108 -7.18 -17.04 10.05
CA LEU A 108 -7.82 -15.72 10.14
C LEU A 108 -7.24 -14.83 9.05
N VAL A 109 -8.09 -14.27 8.20
CA VAL A 109 -7.73 -13.28 7.19
C VAL A 109 -8.28 -11.93 7.62
N VAL A 110 -7.44 -10.90 7.61
CA VAL A 110 -7.77 -9.56 8.10
C VAL A 110 -7.52 -8.54 7.00
N GLY A 111 -8.53 -7.77 6.65
CA GLY A 111 -8.42 -6.65 5.72
C GLY A 111 -7.87 -7.05 4.35
N ALA A 112 -8.42 -8.12 3.73
CA ALA A 112 -7.91 -8.64 2.47
C ALA A 112 -9.01 -8.96 1.46
N PHE A 113 -8.85 -8.46 0.25
CA PHE A 113 -9.72 -8.79 -0.86
C PHE A 113 -9.16 -9.97 -1.68
N LEU A 114 -9.04 -11.14 -1.02
CA LEU A 114 -8.32 -12.33 -1.49
C LEU A 114 -8.54 -12.68 -2.97
N ARG A 115 -9.80 -12.68 -3.43
CA ARG A 115 -10.13 -13.09 -4.81
C ARG A 115 -9.59 -12.12 -5.85
N LYS A 116 -9.39 -10.85 -5.48
CA LYS A 116 -8.89 -9.80 -6.37
C LYS A 116 -7.38 -9.62 -6.25
N ASP A 117 -6.91 -9.45 -5.02
CA ASP A 117 -5.51 -9.13 -4.78
C ASP A 117 -4.60 -10.36 -4.88
N HIS A 118 -5.11 -11.54 -4.46
CA HIS A 118 -4.34 -12.79 -4.38
C HIS A 118 -5.10 -14.00 -4.97
N PRO A 119 -5.48 -13.98 -6.26
CA PRO A 119 -6.37 -14.99 -6.85
C PRO A 119 -5.81 -16.42 -6.78
N LEU A 120 -4.48 -16.58 -6.91
CA LEU A 120 -3.84 -17.91 -6.82
C LEU A 120 -3.83 -18.44 -5.38
N MET A 121 -3.62 -17.57 -4.38
CA MET A 121 -3.75 -17.94 -2.96
C MET A 121 -5.21 -18.25 -2.62
N ALA A 122 -6.16 -17.45 -3.09
CA ALA A 122 -7.59 -17.70 -2.92
C ALA A 122 -8.00 -19.06 -3.50
N GLN A 123 -7.46 -19.44 -4.66
CA GLN A 123 -7.71 -20.76 -5.25
C GLN A 123 -7.15 -21.89 -4.39
N ARG A 124 -5.95 -21.76 -3.81
CA ARG A 124 -5.38 -22.73 -2.86
C ARG A 124 -6.25 -22.87 -1.62
N LEU A 125 -6.64 -21.74 -1.02
CA LEU A 125 -7.53 -21.72 0.14
C LEU A 125 -8.88 -22.37 -0.16
N ARG A 126 -9.44 -22.15 -1.35
CA ARG A 126 -10.66 -22.83 -1.79
C ARG A 126 -10.49 -24.35 -1.82
N GLN A 127 -9.34 -24.86 -2.26
CA GLN A 127 -9.06 -26.31 -2.22
C GLN A 127 -8.83 -26.80 -0.79
N ALA A 128 -8.13 -26.02 0.04
CA ALA A 128 -7.92 -26.36 1.46
C ALA A 128 -9.27 -26.43 2.22
N VAL A 129 -10.16 -25.45 2.02
CA VAL A 129 -11.51 -25.45 2.62
C VAL A 129 -12.32 -26.69 2.22
N LYS A 130 -12.23 -27.16 0.97
CA LYS A 130 -12.86 -28.42 0.56
C LYS A 130 -12.31 -29.64 1.30
N ARG A 131 -11.09 -29.57 1.83
CA ARG A 131 -10.45 -30.62 2.62
C ARG A 131 -10.64 -30.46 4.13
N GLY A 132 -11.37 -29.42 4.57
CA GLY A 132 -11.72 -29.21 5.98
C GLY A 132 -11.05 -28.03 6.67
N THR A 133 -10.19 -27.28 5.99
CA THR A 133 -9.64 -26.01 6.53
C THR A 133 -10.77 -25.04 6.82
N GLN A 134 -10.77 -24.43 8.00
CA GLN A 134 -11.72 -23.37 8.35
C GLN A 134 -11.05 -22.02 8.22
N VAL A 135 -11.65 -21.13 7.43
CA VAL A 135 -11.19 -19.76 7.24
C VAL A 135 -12.19 -18.81 7.87
N SER A 136 -11.71 -17.96 8.75
CA SER A 136 -12.46 -16.84 9.35
C SER A 136 -11.94 -15.53 8.81
N SER A 137 -12.74 -14.46 8.86
CA SER A 137 -12.32 -13.13 8.41
C SER A 137 -12.77 -12.01 9.34
N VAL A 138 -11.91 -10.98 9.44
CA VAL A 138 -12.23 -9.65 9.98
C VAL A 138 -11.96 -8.65 8.86
N ASP A 139 -12.99 -7.99 8.35
CA ASP A 139 -12.86 -7.15 7.17
C ASP A 139 -13.84 -5.97 7.18
N THR A 140 -13.61 -4.99 6.31
CA THR A 140 -14.52 -3.84 6.09
C THR A 140 -15.67 -4.14 5.12
N ALA A 141 -15.58 -5.26 4.41
CA ALA A 141 -16.64 -5.75 3.54
C ALA A 141 -16.72 -7.29 3.55
N ALA A 142 -17.93 -7.81 3.47
CA ALA A 142 -18.19 -9.25 3.42
C ALA A 142 -18.08 -9.81 1.98
N ASP A 143 -17.03 -9.43 1.26
CA ASP A 143 -16.80 -9.89 -0.11
C ASP A 143 -16.75 -11.43 -0.21
N ASP A 144 -17.23 -11.95 -1.34
CA ASP A 144 -17.27 -13.38 -1.59
C ASP A 144 -15.90 -13.89 -2.11
N PRO A 145 -15.16 -14.70 -1.34
CA PRO A 145 -13.89 -15.28 -1.76
C PRO A 145 -14.06 -16.54 -2.63
N LEU A 146 -15.29 -16.94 -2.98
CA LEU A 146 -15.68 -18.17 -3.67
C LEU A 146 -15.40 -19.45 -2.88
N PHE A 147 -15.35 -19.36 -1.55
CA PHE A 147 -15.33 -20.48 -0.62
C PHE A 147 -16.01 -20.10 0.71
N LYS A 148 -16.37 -21.09 1.50
CA LYS A 148 -17.07 -20.86 2.76
C LYS A 148 -16.15 -20.16 3.76
N ILE A 149 -16.59 -19.02 4.31
CA ILE A 149 -16.05 -18.40 5.51
C ILE A 149 -16.77 -18.99 6.73
N THR A 150 -16.02 -19.51 7.69
CA THR A 150 -16.54 -20.19 8.88
C THR A 150 -17.15 -19.20 9.87
N ALA A 151 -16.43 -18.12 10.17
CA ALA A 151 -16.88 -17.03 11.02
C ALA A 151 -16.38 -15.69 10.43
N ARG A 152 -17.21 -14.65 10.52
CA ARG A 152 -16.91 -13.35 9.93
C ARG A 152 -17.31 -12.22 10.87
N ALA A 153 -16.41 -11.23 10.99
CA ALA A 153 -16.74 -9.92 11.50
C ALA A 153 -16.57 -8.89 10.39
N THR A 154 -17.66 -8.23 10.00
CA THR A 154 -17.62 -7.09 9.07
C THR A 154 -17.79 -5.82 9.90
N THR A 155 -16.83 -4.90 9.79
CA THR A 155 -16.75 -3.75 10.66
C THR A 155 -16.40 -2.47 9.88
N LEU A 156 -16.56 -1.32 10.50
CA LEU A 156 -16.05 -0.06 9.97
C LEU A 156 -14.51 -0.06 10.00
N PRO A 157 -13.84 0.65 9.08
CA PRO A 157 -12.38 0.76 9.07
C PRO A 157 -11.78 1.17 10.42
N SER A 158 -12.36 2.15 11.10
CA SER A 158 -11.91 2.63 12.41
C SER A 158 -12.02 1.59 13.53
N ALA A 159 -12.86 0.57 13.37
CA ALA A 159 -13.08 -0.48 14.37
C ALA A 159 -12.30 -1.79 14.09
N LEU A 160 -11.47 -1.83 13.06
CA LEU A 160 -10.70 -3.03 12.68
C LEU A 160 -9.79 -3.50 13.82
N ALA A 161 -8.98 -2.60 14.40
CA ALA A 161 -8.06 -2.93 15.49
C ALA A 161 -8.82 -3.38 16.75
N ASP A 162 -9.92 -2.70 17.09
CA ASP A 162 -10.72 -3.05 18.26
C ASP A 162 -11.44 -4.40 18.09
N THR A 163 -11.87 -4.73 16.86
CA THR A 163 -12.42 -6.04 16.54
C THR A 163 -11.37 -7.16 16.72
N LEU A 164 -10.12 -6.92 16.35
CA LEU A 164 -9.03 -7.86 16.59
C LEU A 164 -8.70 -7.99 18.09
N ALA A 165 -8.75 -6.89 18.85
CA ALA A 165 -8.63 -6.93 20.31
C ALA A 165 -9.70 -7.84 20.93
N GLN A 166 -10.95 -7.75 20.46
CA GLN A 166 -12.06 -8.64 20.89
C GLN A 166 -11.74 -10.12 20.57
N VAL A 167 -11.22 -10.41 19.37
CA VAL A 167 -10.82 -11.78 18.98
C VAL A 167 -9.69 -12.28 19.89
N ALA A 168 -8.69 -11.43 20.18
CA ALA A 168 -7.58 -11.79 21.06
C ALA A 168 -8.06 -12.14 22.47
N VAL A 169 -8.95 -11.34 23.07
CA VAL A 169 -9.54 -11.61 24.39
C VAL A 169 -10.38 -12.89 24.38
N ALA A 170 -11.21 -13.10 23.37
CA ALA A 170 -12.01 -14.31 23.24
C ALA A 170 -11.12 -15.56 23.10
N LEU A 171 -10.03 -15.46 22.33
CA LEU A 171 -9.08 -16.56 22.14
C LEU A 171 -8.28 -16.85 23.42
N ALA A 172 -7.84 -15.83 24.17
CA ALA A 172 -7.18 -16.01 25.46
C ALA A 172 -8.10 -16.75 26.43
N LYS A 173 -9.38 -16.39 26.52
CA LYS A 173 -10.40 -17.11 27.30
C LYS A 173 -10.54 -18.57 26.86
N ALA A 174 -10.67 -18.82 25.55
CA ALA A 174 -10.84 -20.15 24.98
C ALA A 174 -9.62 -21.08 25.23
N LYS A 175 -8.41 -20.50 25.28
CA LYS A 175 -7.15 -21.21 25.56
C LYS A 175 -6.78 -21.22 27.04
N SER A 176 -7.58 -20.63 27.93
CA SER A 176 -7.26 -20.45 29.36
C SER A 176 -5.92 -19.74 29.57
N SER A 177 -5.58 -18.82 28.67
CA SER A 177 -4.38 -17.99 28.72
C SER A 177 -4.68 -16.68 29.46
N GLU A 178 -3.64 -16.04 29.99
CA GLU A 178 -3.76 -14.72 30.61
C GLU A 178 -4.21 -13.68 29.59
N ILE A 179 -5.20 -12.86 29.97
CA ILE A 179 -5.63 -11.71 29.17
C ILE A 179 -4.65 -10.56 29.46
N PRO A 180 -4.02 -9.98 28.43
CA PRO A 180 -3.18 -8.81 28.62
C PRO A 180 -3.89 -7.71 29.40
N ALA A 181 -3.21 -7.08 30.35
CA ALA A 181 -3.79 -6.03 31.21
C ALA A 181 -4.41 -4.89 30.36
N ALA A 182 -3.78 -4.51 29.26
CA ALA A 182 -4.28 -3.51 28.31
C ALA A 182 -5.61 -3.88 27.66
N LEU A 183 -5.98 -5.16 27.60
CA LEU A 183 -7.20 -5.67 26.99
C LEU A 183 -8.24 -6.12 28.03
N SER A 184 -8.00 -5.92 29.31
CA SER A 184 -8.85 -6.42 30.42
C SER A 184 -10.30 -5.87 30.37
N ALA A 185 -10.49 -4.67 29.86
CA ALA A 185 -11.80 -4.02 29.70
C ALA A 185 -12.52 -4.40 28.40
N VAL A 186 -11.85 -5.07 27.45
CA VAL A 186 -12.42 -5.41 26.13
C VAL A 186 -13.42 -6.54 26.28
N GLN A 187 -14.64 -6.31 25.77
CA GLN A 187 -15.71 -7.32 25.77
C GLN A 187 -15.83 -7.92 24.36
N PRO A 188 -15.65 -9.24 24.19
CA PRO A 188 -15.81 -9.90 22.92
C PRO A 188 -17.25 -9.84 22.40
N SER A 189 -17.41 -9.59 21.10
CA SER A 189 -18.69 -9.77 20.40
C SER A 189 -18.90 -11.25 20.05
N ALA A 190 -20.14 -11.64 19.74
CA ALA A 190 -20.45 -12.99 19.30
C ALA A 190 -19.63 -13.43 18.06
N ALA A 191 -19.37 -12.52 17.14
CA ALA A 191 -18.53 -12.79 15.98
C ALA A 191 -17.07 -13.06 16.39
N ALA A 192 -16.52 -12.28 17.31
CA ALA A 192 -15.17 -12.48 17.84
C ALA A 192 -15.05 -13.82 18.59
N GLU A 193 -16.06 -14.20 19.36
CA GLU A 193 -16.10 -15.51 20.04
C GLU A 193 -16.13 -16.69 19.05
N GLN A 194 -16.92 -16.59 17.96
CA GLN A 194 -16.95 -17.62 16.93
C GLN A 194 -15.60 -17.75 16.20
N ILE A 195 -14.95 -16.63 15.87
CA ILE A 195 -13.61 -16.63 15.27
C ILE A 195 -12.61 -17.27 16.23
N ALA A 196 -12.62 -16.86 17.48
CA ALA A 196 -11.71 -17.39 18.51
C ALA A 196 -11.93 -18.90 18.72
N ALA A 197 -13.17 -19.39 18.79
CA ALA A 197 -13.49 -20.81 18.92
C ALA A 197 -12.95 -21.62 17.73
N SER A 198 -13.07 -21.09 16.50
CA SER A 198 -12.46 -21.71 15.33
C SER A 198 -10.94 -21.80 15.46
N LEU A 199 -10.26 -20.68 15.78
CA LEU A 199 -8.80 -20.63 15.92
C LEU A 199 -8.30 -21.56 17.06
N ALA A 200 -9.01 -21.58 18.19
CA ALA A 200 -8.65 -22.40 19.36
C ALA A 200 -8.65 -23.90 19.05
N SER A 201 -9.42 -24.36 18.07
CA SER A 201 -9.57 -25.77 17.69
C SER A 201 -8.52 -26.25 16.67
N GLY A 202 -7.62 -25.37 16.21
CA GLY A 202 -6.60 -25.70 15.21
C GLY A 202 -5.25 -26.06 15.82
N GLU A 203 -4.46 -26.84 15.08
CA GLU A 203 -3.06 -27.14 15.37
C GLU A 203 -2.11 -26.38 14.46
N ARG A 204 -2.50 -26.18 13.19
CA ARG A 204 -1.75 -25.43 12.18
C ARG A 204 -2.52 -24.16 11.81
N VAL A 205 -2.23 -23.11 12.53
CA VAL A 205 -3.00 -21.84 12.46
C VAL A 205 -2.17 -20.76 11.77
N ALA A 206 -2.83 -19.93 10.96
CA ALA A 206 -2.24 -18.71 10.42
C ALA A 206 -3.17 -17.50 10.58
N VAL A 207 -2.57 -16.34 10.84
CA VAL A 207 -3.20 -15.01 10.81
C VAL A 207 -2.57 -14.23 9.66
N LEU A 208 -3.37 -13.83 8.66
CA LEU A 208 -2.88 -13.16 7.47
C LEU A 208 -3.45 -11.75 7.38
N LEU A 209 -2.57 -10.75 7.29
CA LEU A 209 -2.91 -9.34 7.11
C LEU A 209 -2.85 -8.97 5.63
N GLY A 210 -3.94 -8.42 5.09
CA GLY A 210 -4.02 -7.96 3.71
C GLY A 210 -3.81 -6.45 3.56
N SER A 211 -3.96 -5.96 2.34
CA SER A 211 -3.67 -4.57 1.95
C SER A 211 -4.50 -3.55 2.73
N THR A 212 -5.77 -3.81 3.01
CA THR A 212 -6.61 -2.91 3.83
C THR A 212 -6.07 -2.79 5.26
N ALA A 213 -5.61 -3.91 5.84
CA ALA A 213 -5.08 -3.92 7.22
C ALA A 213 -3.74 -3.16 7.33
N VAL A 214 -2.82 -3.35 6.36
CA VAL A 214 -1.47 -2.73 6.41
C VAL A 214 -1.45 -1.28 5.95
N ASN A 215 -2.48 -0.83 5.20
CA ASN A 215 -2.61 0.56 4.77
C ASN A 215 -3.55 1.37 5.68
N ALA A 216 -4.16 0.76 6.69
CA ALA A 216 -5.00 1.46 7.65
C ALA A 216 -4.21 2.51 8.46
N PRO A 217 -4.84 3.60 8.89
CA PRO A 217 -4.18 4.61 9.72
C PRO A 217 -3.63 4.07 11.05
N ASP A 218 -4.18 2.96 11.54
CA ASP A 218 -3.78 2.25 12.76
C ASP A 218 -3.23 0.84 12.47
N ALA A 219 -2.54 0.67 11.34
CA ALA A 219 -1.94 -0.59 10.90
C ALA A 219 -1.02 -1.22 11.96
N SER A 220 -0.31 -0.40 12.72
CA SER A 220 0.52 -0.85 13.84
C SER A 220 -0.28 -1.54 14.95
N ARG A 221 -1.45 -1.02 15.33
CA ARG A 221 -2.35 -1.65 16.31
C ARG A 221 -2.96 -2.94 15.75
N ILE A 222 -3.38 -2.92 14.49
CA ILE A 222 -3.90 -4.10 13.79
C ILE A 222 -2.85 -5.22 13.77
N ALA A 223 -1.61 -4.90 13.40
CA ALA A 223 -0.52 -5.87 13.35
C ALA A 223 -0.14 -6.41 14.75
N ALA A 224 -0.15 -5.55 15.78
CA ALA A 224 0.11 -5.96 17.16
C ALA A 224 -0.94 -6.95 17.67
N HIS A 225 -2.23 -6.68 17.45
CA HIS A 225 -3.30 -7.61 17.83
C HIS A 225 -3.26 -8.89 17.00
N ALA A 226 -2.94 -8.83 15.71
CA ALA A 226 -2.77 -10.00 14.87
C ALA A 226 -1.59 -10.89 15.35
N GLN A 227 -0.47 -10.27 15.76
CA GLN A 227 0.65 -10.98 16.36
C GLN A 227 0.25 -11.66 17.67
N LEU A 228 -0.48 -10.99 18.56
CA LEU A 228 -1.00 -11.58 19.79
C LEU A 228 -1.94 -12.77 19.50
N ILE A 229 -2.86 -12.64 18.54
CA ILE A 229 -3.75 -13.73 18.13
C ILE A 229 -2.93 -14.92 17.61
N ALA A 230 -1.92 -14.68 16.77
CA ALA A 230 -1.05 -15.73 16.25
C ALA A 230 -0.29 -16.44 17.39
N GLN A 231 0.23 -15.71 18.37
CA GLN A 231 0.90 -16.25 19.54
C GLN A 231 -0.04 -17.10 20.41
N LEU A 232 -1.23 -16.59 20.73
CA LEU A 232 -2.25 -17.32 21.52
C LEU A 232 -2.72 -18.60 20.82
N ALA A 233 -2.78 -18.58 19.48
CA ALA A 233 -3.13 -19.73 18.68
C ALA A 233 -1.96 -20.71 18.44
N ALA A 234 -0.75 -20.41 18.92
CA ALA A 234 0.49 -21.09 18.54
C ALA A 234 0.68 -21.18 17.01
N GLY A 235 0.23 -20.16 16.30
CA GLY A 235 0.19 -20.07 14.85
C GLY A 235 1.23 -19.09 14.28
N GLN A 236 1.12 -18.84 12.98
CA GLN A 236 2.01 -17.96 12.23
C GLN A 236 1.32 -16.67 11.84
N LEU A 237 2.03 -15.54 11.96
CA LEU A 237 1.63 -14.26 11.36
C LEU A 237 2.20 -14.18 9.95
N GLY A 238 1.38 -13.75 8.99
CA GLY A 238 1.79 -13.53 7.61
C GLY A 238 1.21 -12.25 7.04
N PHE A 239 1.91 -11.70 6.04
CA PHE A 239 1.46 -10.54 5.28
C PHE A 239 1.16 -10.94 3.83
N LEU A 240 -0.04 -10.61 3.39
CA LEU A 240 -0.44 -10.67 2.00
C LEU A 240 0.06 -9.37 1.34
N THR A 241 1.15 -9.46 0.62
CA THR A 241 1.85 -8.29 0.08
C THR A 241 1.01 -7.54 -0.96
N ALA A 242 1.03 -6.21 -0.93
CA ALA A 242 0.19 -5.38 -1.80
C ALA A 242 0.65 -5.42 -3.27
N GLY A 243 1.96 -5.38 -3.53
CA GLY A 243 2.53 -5.41 -4.87
C GLY A 243 3.34 -6.66 -5.17
N ALA A 244 3.67 -6.84 -6.45
CA ALA A 244 4.40 -8.01 -6.93
C ALA A 244 5.83 -8.11 -6.35
N ASN A 245 6.42 -6.99 -5.95
CA ASN A 245 7.78 -6.93 -5.44
C ASN A 245 7.87 -6.21 -4.08
N THR A 246 6.83 -6.24 -3.27
CA THR A 246 6.84 -5.65 -1.92
C THR A 246 7.99 -6.20 -1.08
N VAL A 247 8.16 -7.54 -1.01
CA VAL A 247 9.29 -8.17 -0.29
C VAL A 247 10.62 -7.70 -0.87
N GLY A 248 10.74 -7.66 -2.19
CA GLY A 248 11.96 -7.19 -2.87
C GLY A 248 12.29 -5.73 -2.54
N GLY A 249 11.31 -4.85 -2.40
CA GLY A 249 11.51 -3.46 -2.03
C GLY A 249 12.15 -3.30 -0.64
N TYR A 250 11.70 -4.07 0.35
CA TYR A 250 12.34 -4.13 1.66
C TYR A 250 13.76 -4.69 1.58
N LEU A 251 13.96 -5.79 0.84
CA LEU A 251 15.28 -6.40 0.66
C LEU A 251 16.25 -5.48 -0.10
N ALA A 252 15.76 -4.70 -1.04
CA ALA A 252 16.52 -3.69 -1.77
C ALA A 252 16.89 -2.47 -0.89
N GLY A 253 16.30 -2.36 0.30
CA GLY A 253 16.46 -1.20 1.17
C GLY A 253 15.78 0.06 0.63
N ALA A 254 14.73 -0.08 -0.19
CA ALA A 254 13.97 1.04 -0.73
C ALA A 254 12.94 1.59 0.28
N VAL A 255 13.28 1.57 1.55
CA VAL A 255 12.49 2.08 2.69
C VAL A 255 13.31 3.09 3.47
N PRO A 256 12.69 4.07 4.13
CA PRO A 256 13.41 5.03 4.93
C PRO A 256 14.09 4.35 6.13
N VAL A 257 15.28 4.80 6.48
CA VAL A 257 16.04 4.39 7.68
C VAL A 257 16.67 5.63 8.30
N ASN A 258 17.23 5.53 9.50
CA ASN A 258 17.99 6.61 10.16
C ASN A 258 17.28 7.98 10.20
N GLY A 259 15.95 7.98 10.41
CA GLY A 259 15.16 9.21 10.44
C GLY A 259 14.74 9.73 9.05
N GLY A 260 14.91 8.95 8.00
CA GLY A 260 14.37 9.25 6.68
C GLY A 260 12.83 9.30 6.68
N LYS A 261 12.26 10.06 5.75
CA LYS A 261 10.81 10.25 5.61
C LYS A 261 10.18 9.14 4.76
N THR A 262 9.03 8.64 5.20
CA THR A 262 8.13 7.81 4.38
C THR A 262 7.52 8.62 3.24
N ALA A 263 6.93 7.98 2.23
CA ALA A 263 6.22 8.65 1.16
C ALA A 263 5.14 9.61 1.68
N ALA A 264 4.33 9.16 2.65
CA ALA A 264 3.32 10.01 3.28
C ALA A 264 3.91 11.26 3.94
N ALA A 265 5.03 11.10 4.68
CA ALA A 265 5.71 12.22 5.31
C ALA A 265 6.37 13.16 4.29
N MET A 266 6.91 12.64 3.17
CA MET A 266 7.46 13.45 2.08
C MET A 266 6.38 14.30 1.38
N PHE A 267 5.12 13.83 1.36
CA PHE A 267 4.01 14.59 0.78
C PHE A 267 3.39 15.58 1.78
N ALA A 268 3.33 15.22 3.05
CA ALA A 268 2.82 16.09 4.11
C ALA A 268 3.77 17.28 4.37
N GLU A 269 5.07 17.03 4.30
CA GLU A 269 6.14 18.04 4.40
C GLU A 269 6.97 18.01 3.10
N PRO A 270 6.53 18.73 2.05
CA PRO A 270 7.14 18.63 0.72
C PRO A 270 8.63 18.92 0.70
N LEU A 271 9.35 18.06 -0.01
CA LEU A 271 10.78 18.20 -0.25
C LEU A 271 11.04 19.09 -1.48
N LYS A 272 12.28 19.52 -1.65
CA LYS A 272 12.68 20.40 -2.77
C LYS A 272 13.07 19.63 -4.03
N ALA A 273 13.44 18.35 -3.91
CA ALA A 273 13.67 17.50 -5.08
C ALA A 273 13.10 16.09 -4.90
N TYR A 274 12.65 15.50 -6.03
CA TYR A 274 12.13 14.14 -6.08
C TYR A 274 12.68 13.35 -7.27
N VAL A 275 12.97 12.07 -7.02
CA VAL A 275 13.21 11.05 -8.05
C VAL A 275 12.07 10.04 -8.00
N VAL A 276 11.29 9.94 -9.05
CA VAL A 276 10.09 9.07 -9.10
C VAL A 276 10.28 7.97 -10.14
N LEU A 277 10.21 6.72 -9.70
CA LEU A 277 10.44 5.53 -10.52
C LEU A 277 9.13 4.73 -10.69
N HIS A 278 8.68 4.59 -11.93
CA HIS A 278 7.49 3.79 -12.33
C HIS A 278 6.19 4.15 -11.64
N ALA A 279 6.08 5.29 -10.97
CA ALA A 279 4.87 5.69 -10.26
C ALA A 279 4.18 6.90 -10.90
N GLU A 280 2.86 6.92 -10.82
CA GLU A 280 1.99 8.07 -11.10
C GLU A 280 1.38 8.55 -9.78
N PRO A 281 2.03 9.46 -9.05
CA PRO A 281 1.71 9.77 -7.64
C PRO A 281 0.25 10.16 -7.39
N LEU A 282 -0.41 10.84 -8.33
CA LEU A 282 -1.85 11.16 -8.23
C LEU A 282 -2.72 9.91 -8.05
N LEU A 283 -2.35 8.79 -8.69
CA LEU A 283 -3.15 7.56 -8.74
C LEU A 283 -2.60 6.45 -7.85
N ASP A 284 -1.30 6.48 -7.55
CA ASP A 284 -0.60 5.43 -6.82
C ASP A 284 -0.40 5.76 -5.34
N ALA A 285 -0.40 7.04 -4.94
CA ALA A 285 -0.29 7.43 -3.54
C ALA A 285 -1.66 7.40 -2.83
N ASP A 286 -1.63 7.21 -1.51
CA ASP A 286 -2.83 7.32 -0.67
C ASP A 286 -3.43 8.74 -0.79
N GLN A 287 -2.64 9.77 -0.55
CA GLN A 287 -3.02 11.17 -0.69
C GLN A 287 -2.60 11.71 -2.06
N GLY A 288 -3.19 11.20 -3.15
CA GLY A 288 -2.74 11.47 -4.52
C GLY A 288 -2.69 12.94 -4.90
N THR A 289 -3.70 13.74 -4.52
CA THR A 289 -3.71 15.19 -4.79
C THR A 289 -2.62 15.93 -4.02
N GLN A 290 -2.34 15.53 -2.78
CA GLN A 290 -1.26 16.08 -1.97
C GLN A 290 0.12 15.69 -2.55
N ALA A 291 0.26 14.44 -2.98
CA ALA A 291 1.47 13.98 -3.67
C ALA A 291 1.76 14.78 -4.94
N LEU A 292 0.74 14.98 -5.77
CA LEU A 292 0.86 15.81 -6.99
C LEU A 292 1.22 17.25 -6.64
N ALA A 293 0.60 17.84 -5.63
CA ALA A 293 0.90 19.20 -5.18
C ALA A 293 2.36 19.33 -4.68
N ALA A 294 2.84 18.36 -3.90
CA ALA A 294 4.23 18.33 -3.42
C ALA A 294 5.24 18.27 -4.58
N LEU A 295 4.97 17.41 -5.58
CA LEU A 295 5.83 17.29 -6.76
C LEU A 295 5.82 18.55 -7.64
N LYS A 296 4.65 19.19 -7.81
CA LYS A 296 4.54 20.46 -8.56
C LYS A 296 5.26 21.64 -7.86
N ALA A 297 5.30 21.62 -6.53
CA ALA A 297 5.98 22.64 -5.74
C ALA A 297 7.50 22.42 -5.63
N ALA A 298 8.00 21.27 -6.03
CA ALA A 298 9.42 20.95 -5.97
C ALA A 298 10.26 21.84 -6.90
N GLN A 299 11.45 22.21 -6.45
CA GLN A 299 12.41 22.94 -7.27
C GLN A 299 12.96 22.09 -8.41
N PHE A 300 13.05 20.77 -8.18
CA PHE A 300 13.48 19.81 -9.17
C PHE A 300 12.79 18.46 -8.98
N ALA A 301 12.27 17.89 -10.06
CA ALA A 301 11.68 16.56 -10.04
C ALA A 301 12.01 15.80 -11.34
N VAL A 302 12.38 14.54 -11.21
CA VAL A 302 12.67 13.66 -12.34
C VAL A 302 11.76 12.44 -12.31
N ALA A 303 11.20 12.09 -13.47
CA ALA A 303 10.41 10.89 -13.69
C ALA A 303 11.22 9.86 -14.49
N LEU A 304 11.41 8.67 -13.92
CA LEU A 304 11.85 7.48 -14.64
C LEU A 304 10.61 6.64 -14.94
N THR A 305 10.11 6.76 -16.16
CA THR A 305 8.77 6.22 -16.50
C THR A 305 8.71 5.74 -17.95
N PRO A 306 7.93 4.69 -18.25
CA PRO A 306 7.62 4.32 -19.63
C PRO A 306 6.55 5.20 -20.28
N TYR A 307 5.88 6.11 -19.52
CA TYR A 307 4.72 6.89 -19.98
C TYR A 307 4.85 8.37 -19.65
N ALA A 308 4.51 9.23 -20.61
CA ALA A 308 4.73 10.67 -20.47
C ALA A 308 3.63 11.39 -19.69
N THR A 309 2.35 11.03 -19.90
CA THR A 309 1.19 11.84 -19.46
C THR A 309 1.19 12.09 -17.96
N GLY A 310 1.36 11.05 -17.12
CA GLY A 310 1.34 11.18 -15.66
C GLY A 310 2.49 11.99 -15.06
N ALA A 311 3.55 12.27 -15.83
CA ALA A 311 4.73 13.00 -15.37
C ALA A 311 4.82 14.45 -15.88
N ARG A 312 4.14 14.78 -16.99
CA ARG A 312 4.26 16.08 -17.68
C ARG A 312 3.95 17.29 -16.79
N GLU A 313 3.04 17.12 -15.84
CA GLU A 313 2.57 18.23 -15.01
C GLU A 313 3.57 18.65 -13.94
N TRP A 314 4.42 17.73 -13.46
CA TRP A 314 5.28 17.96 -12.32
C TRP A 314 6.78 17.76 -12.58
N ALA A 315 7.15 16.92 -13.55
CA ALA A 315 8.56 16.62 -13.82
C ALA A 315 9.28 17.78 -14.52
N HIS A 316 10.58 17.90 -14.29
CA HIS A 316 11.51 18.77 -14.99
C HIS A 316 12.33 17.98 -16.03
N VAL A 317 12.55 16.69 -15.74
CA VAL A 317 13.18 15.74 -16.67
C VAL A 317 12.36 14.46 -16.68
N MET A 318 12.10 13.92 -17.86
CA MET A 318 11.51 12.58 -18.02
C MET A 318 12.51 11.66 -18.73
N LEU A 319 12.85 10.56 -18.09
CA LEU A 319 13.75 9.54 -18.60
C LEU A 319 12.94 8.32 -19.03
N PRO A 320 13.01 7.90 -20.32
CA PRO A 320 12.26 6.77 -20.84
C PRO A 320 12.84 5.44 -20.35
N VAL A 321 12.25 4.87 -19.30
CA VAL A 321 12.64 3.56 -18.80
C VAL A 321 11.73 2.46 -19.33
N SER A 322 12.30 1.27 -19.49
CA SER A 322 11.61 0.10 -20.03
C SER A 322 10.61 -0.47 -19.03
N PRO A 323 9.39 -0.84 -19.45
CA PRO A 323 8.51 -1.68 -18.64
C PRO A 323 9.09 -3.09 -18.51
N PHE A 324 8.55 -3.91 -17.59
CA PHE A 324 9.10 -5.24 -17.30
C PHE A 324 9.17 -6.18 -18.53
N THR A 325 8.34 -5.97 -19.53
CA THR A 325 8.39 -6.75 -20.79
C THR A 325 9.62 -6.47 -21.67
N GLU A 326 10.28 -5.33 -21.46
CA GLU A 326 11.40 -4.83 -22.26
C GLU A 326 12.71 -4.77 -21.45
N THR A 327 12.77 -5.34 -20.26
CA THR A 327 13.94 -5.34 -19.37
C THR A 327 14.15 -6.70 -18.72
N SER A 328 15.35 -6.96 -18.22
CA SER A 328 15.60 -8.00 -17.22
C SER A 328 15.37 -7.44 -15.81
N GLY A 329 15.03 -8.31 -14.89
CA GLY A 329 14.85 -7.94 -13.50
C GLY A 329 14.46 -9.12 -12.62
N THR A 330 14.28 -8.85 -11.33
CA THR A 330 13.90 -9.83 -10.32
C THR A 330 12.74 -9.31 -9.48
N PHE A 331 11.74 -10.14 -9.24
CA PHE A 331 10.73 -9.95 -8.22
C PHE A 331 10.94 -10.95 -7.09
N VAL A 332 10.77 -10.49 -5.86
CA VAL A 332 10.73 -11.37 -4.69
C VAL A 332 9.29 -11.47 -4.23
N ASN A 333 8.70 -12.65 -4.44
CA ASN A 333 7.29 -12.87 -4.17
C ASN A 333 6.96 -12.92 -2.67
N ALA A 334 5.66 -13.02 -2.34
CA ALA A 334 5.18 -12.99 -0.97
C ALA A 334 5.79 -14.06 -0.04
N GLN A 335 6.25 -15.20 -0.57
CA GLN A 335 6.95 -16.23 0.23
C GLN A 335 8.48 -16.01 0.35
N GLY A 336 9.01 -14.89 -0.16
CA GLY A 336 10.44 -14.59 -0.12
C GLY A 336 11.26 -15.27 -1.22
N LEU A 337 10.62 -15.85 -2.24
CA LEU A 337 11.31 -16.48 -3.37
C LEU A 337 11.64 -15.44 -4.44
N ALA A 338 12.93 -15.30 -4.75
CA ALA A 338 13.41 -14.47 -5.85
C ALA A 338 13.14 -15.16 -7.20
N GLN A 339 12.49 -14.45 -8.11
CA GLN A 339 12.12 -14.92 -9.45
C GLN A 339 12.61 -13.92 -10.48
N SER A 340 13.68 -14.27 -11.18
CA SER A 340 14.27 -13.44 -12.23
C SER A 340 13.61 -13.69 -13.59
N PHE A 341 13.56 -12.66 -14.41
CA PHE A 341 13.02 -12.71 -15.76
C PHE A 341 13.90 -11.91 -16.73
N LYS A 342 13.66 -12.13 -18.00
CA LYS A 342 14.32 -11.38 -19.10
C LYS A 342 13.24 -10.70 -19.94
N GLY A 343 13.57 -9.56 -20.51
CA GLY A 343 12.68 -8.89 -21.46
C GLY A 343 12.34 -9.80 -22.63
N THR A 344 11.08 -9.83 -23.01
CA THR A 344 10.57 -10.66 -24.12
C THR A 344 10.58 -9.93 -25.45
N VAL A 345 10.66 -8.60 -25.42
CA VAL A 345 10.73 -7.71 -26.59
C VAL A 345 11.84 -6.68 -26.41
N ALA A 346 12.37 -6.18 -27.53
CA ALA A 346 13.35 -5.11 -27.50
C ALA A 346 12.72 -3.80 -26.98
N PRO A 347 13.49 -2.97 -26.26
CA PRO A 347 13.04 -1.64 -25.85
C PRO A 347 12.64 -0.78 -27.05
N THR A 348 11.54 -0.04 -26.90
CA THR A 348 10.99 0.82 -27.97
C THR A 348 11.75 2.16 -28.03
N GLY A 349 12.16 2.59 -29.22
CA GLY A 349 12.84 3.87 -29.43
C GLY A 349 14.17 3.95 -28.66
N GLN A 350 14.37 5.01 -27.91
CA GLN A 350 15.57 5.21 -27.10
C GLN A 350 15.39 4.74 -25.65
N THR A 351 14.30 4.02 -25.32
CA THR A 351 14.01 3.50 -23.98
C THR A 351 15.13 2.58 -23.49
N ARG A 352 15.45 2.65 -22.21
CA ARG A 352 16.50 1.82 -21.59
C ARG A 352 15.98 1.14 -20.32
N PRO A 353 16.50 -0.05 -19.98
CA PRO A 353 16.24 -0.65 -18.68
C PRO A 353 16.49 0.31 -17.53
N GLY A 354 15.54 0.42 -16.58
CA GLY A 354 15.64 1.39 -15.48
C GLY A 354 16.88 1.18 -14.62
N TRP A 355 17.28 -0.07 -14.37
CA TRP A 355 18.52 -0.38 -13.66
C TRP A 355 19.77 0.18 -14.35
N LYS A 356 19.84 0.13 -15.70
CA LYS A 356 20.95 0.74 -16.46
C LYS A 356 20.97 2.26 -16.33
N VAL A 357 19.80 2.88 -16.38
CA VAL A 357 19.65 4.34 -16.24
C VAL A 357 20.13 4.79 -14.86
N LEU A 358 19.68 4.12 -13.80
CA LEU A 358 20.08 4.43 -12.41
C LEU A 358 21.57 4.16 -12.18
N ARG A 359 22.10 3.08 -12.72
CA ARG A 359 23.54 2.77 -12.66
C ARG A 359 24.38 3.88 -13.31
N VAL A 360 24.01 4.31 -14.52
CA VAL A 360 24.73 5.39 -15.22
C VAL A 360 24.54 6.73 -14.50
N LEU A 361 23.35 7.02 -13.96
CA LEU A 361 23.11 8.21 -13.15
C LEU A 361 24.03 8.27 -11.93
N GLY A 362 24.26 7.15 -11.24
CA GLY A 362 25.22 7.08 -10.13
C GLY A 362 26.63 7.47 -10.56
N ASN A 363 27.08 7.05 -11.74
CA ASN A 363 28.39 7.45 -12.29
C ASN A 363 28.43 8.95 -12.66
N VAL A 364 27.37 9.48 -13.27
CA VAL A 364 27.30 10.91 -13.61
C VAL A 364 27.28 11.79 -12.35
N LEU A 365 26.74 11.28 -11.25
CA LEU A 365 26.75 11.89 -9.91
C LEU A 365 28.09 11.68 -9.17
N HIS A 366 29.05 10.96 -9.76
CA HIS A 366 30.33 10.58 -9.15
C HIS A 366 30.18 9.79 -7.84
N LEU A 367 29.14 8.96 -7.72
CA LEU A 367 28.92 8.12 -6.56
C LEU A 367 29.70 6.80 -6.67
N ALA A 368 30.17 6.28 -5.54
CA ALA A 368 30.85 4.97 -5.51
C ALA A 368 29.86 3.80 -5.62
N GLY A 369 30.29 2.66 -6.15
CA GLY A 369 29.53 1.41 -6.21
C GLY A 369 28.50 1.34 -7.33
N PHE A 370 28.76 1.99 -8.46
CA PHE A 370 27.92 1.95 -9.67
C PHE A 370 28.67 1.36 -10.87
N ASP A 371 29.39 0.28 -10.63
CA ASP A 371 30.20 -0.48 -11.61
C ASP A 371 29.52 -1.80 -12.05
N ASP A 372 28.28 -2.04 -11.61
CA ASP A 372 27.51 -3.21 -12.01
C ASP A 372 27.39 -3.33 -13.53
N GLU A 373 27.76 -4.48 -14.11
CA GLU A 373 27.72 -4.73 -15.55
C GLU A 373 26.40 -5.34 -16.04
N SER A 374 25.63 -5.94 -15.11
CA SER A 374 24.37 -6.64 -15.42
C SER A 374 23.32 -6.47 -14.30
N SER A 375 22.06 -6.74 -14.63
CA SER A 375 21.00 -6.83 -13.61
C SER A 375 21.29 -7.95 -12.60
N GLU A 376 21.90 -9.04 -13.07
CA GLU A 376 22.29 -10.17 -12.24
C GLU A 376 23.31 -9.76 -11.18
N SER A 377 24.31 -8.93 -11.52
CA SER A 377 25.29 -8.44 -10.53
C SER A 377 24.64 -7.58 -9.46
N VAL A 378 23.68 -6.71 -9.81
CA VAL A 378 22.92 -5.92 -8.84
C VAL A 378 22.08 -6.83 -7.93
N ARG A 379 21.34 -7.79 -8.52
CA ARG A 379 20.57 -8.79 -7.77
C ARG A 379 21.46 -9.56 -6.80
N ASP A 380 22.56 -10.09 -7.27
CA ASP A 380 23.46 -10.94 -6.48
C ASP A 380 24.09 -10.15 -5.33
N ALA A 381 24.41 -8.88 -5.51
CA ALA A 381 24.84 -7.98 -4.44
C ALA A 381 23.76 -7.82 -3.36
N VAL A 382 22.49 -7.60 -3.74
CA VAL A 382 21.37 -7.49 -2.79
C VAL A 382 21.12 -8.81 -2.06
N MET A 383 21.26 -9.94 -2.77
CA MET A 383 20.97 -11.28 -2.23
C MET A 383 22.16 -11.91 -1.50
N SER A 384 23.34 -11.30 -1.52
CA SER A 384 24.58 -11.86 -0.95
C SER A 384 24.47 -12.20 0.54
N ALA A 385 23.69 -11.42 1.30
CA ALA A 385 23.40 -11.67 2.71
C ALA A 385 22.33 -12.76 2.96
N GLY A 386 21.86 -13.42 1.90
CA GLY A 386 20.71 -14.34 1.97
C GLY A 386 19.37 -13.61 2.10
N VAL A 387 18.28 -14.33 1.84
CA VAL A 387 16.91 -13.81 1.94
C VAL A 387 16.28 -14.18 3.27
N THR A 388 16.36 -15.45 3.66
CA THR A 388 15.63 -16.03 4.80
C THR A 388 15.90 -15.30 6.12
N GLY A 389 17.15 -14.93 6.39
CA GLY A 389 17.52 -14.21 7.62
C GLY A 389 17.07 -12.74 7.66
N ARG A 390 16.56 -12.22 6.56
CA ARG A 390 16.06 -10.83 6.43
C ARG A 390 14.54 -10.75 6.41
N LEU A 391 13.85 -11.90 6.36
CA LEU A 391 12.39 -11.99 6.41
C LEU A 391 11.95 -12.08 7.87
N SER A 392 11.07 -11.20 8.31
CA SER A 392 10.47 -11.25 9.64
C SER A 392 9.12 -10.57 9.68
N ASN A 393 8.15 -11.22 10.33
CA ASN A 393 6.84 -10.67 10.62
C ASN A 393 6.71 -10.24 12.08
N GLN A 394 7.81 -10.30 12.83
CA GLN A 394 7.82 -9.93 14.25
C GLN A 394 7.88 -8.41 14.40
N LEU A 395 7.09 -7.91 15.32
CA LEU A 395 7.11 -6.51 15.74
C LEU A 395 7.97 -6.36 17.00
N GLN A 396 8.68 -5.25 17.11
CA GLN A 396 9.52 -4.86 18.24
C GLN A 396 9.02 -3.59 18.95
N GLY A 397 9.70 -3.23 20.05
CA GLY A 397 9.40 -2.02 20.80
C GLY A 397 8.08 -2.12 21.57
N GLU A 398 7.37 -1.00 21.68
CA GLU A 398 6.08 -0.91 22.37
C GLU A 398 4.99 -1.77 21.72
N PHE A 399 5.05 -2.02 20.42
CA PHE A 399 4.14 -2.93 19.73
C PHE A 399 4.32 -4.38 20.16
N SER A 400 5.54 -4.81 20.43
CA SER A 400 5.82 -6.10 21.06
C SER A 400 5.29 -6.13 22.49
N ALA A 401 5.37 -5.01 23.22
CA ALA A 401 4.83 -4.89 24.58
C ALA A 401 3.30 -4.92 24.61
N VAL A 402 2.61 -4.34 23.61
CA VAL A 402 1.16 -4.45 23.44
C VAL A 402 0.77 -5.88 23.13
N ALA A 403 1.47 -6.54 22.20
CA ALA A 403 1.27 -7.94 21.88
C ALA A 403 1.56 -8.87 23.09
N ALA A 404 2.50 -8.47 23.97
CA ALA A 404 2.80 -9.18 25.20
C ALA A 404 1.94 -8.74 26.41
N GLY A 405 1.01 -7.82 26.22
CA GLY A 405 0.14 -7.31 27.28
C GLY A 405 0.81 -6.43 28.33
N LYS A 406 1.99 -5.91 28.03
CA LYS A 406 2.81 -5.11 28.96
C LYS A 406 2.63 -3.59 28.82
N ALA A 407 1.94 -3.12 27.76
CA ALA A 407 1.65 -1.71 27.53
C ALA A 407 0.21 -1.52 27.06
N SER A 408 -0.38 -0.36 27.35
CA SER A 408 -1.73 0.00 26.89
C SER A 408 -1.70 0.39 25.41
N SER A 409 -2.72 0.00 24.65
CA SER A 409 -2.93 0.49 23.30
C SER A 409 -3.15 2.02 23.25
N ALA A 410 -3.52 2.65 24.38
CA ALA A 410 -3.62 4.10 24.52
C ALA A 410 -2.25 4.79 24.55
N ASP A 411 -1.19 4.11 25.01
CA ASP A 411 0.17 4.66 25.08
C ASP A 411 0.77 4.81 23.68
N ILE A 412 0.37 3.98 22.73
CA ILE A 412 0.79 4.06 21.31
C ILE A 412 0.16 5.28 20.62
N SER A 413 -1.10 5.60 20.96
CA SER A 413 -1.81 6.73 20.35
C SER A 413 -1.30 8.09 20.79
N GLN A 414 -0.65 8.21 21.94
CA GLN A 414 -0.11 9.48 22.44
C GLN A 414 1.22 9.87 21.81
N GLY A 415 2.03 8.92 21.36
CA GLY A 415 3.31 9.17 20.65
C GLY A 415 3.16 9.68 19.22
N HIS A 416 1.99 9.56 18.61
CA HIS A 416 1.72 9.87 17.19
C HIS A 416 0.58 10.88 17.01
N ALA A 417 0.10 11.53 18.08
CA ALA A 417 -0.97 12.53 18.04
C ALA A 417 -0.48 13.92 17.56
N SER A 418 0.34 13.98 16.53
CA SER A 418 0.60 15.24 15.82
C SER A 418 0.33 15.04 14.33
N SER A 419 -0.89 14.90 13.95
CA SER A 419 -1.54 15.31 12.70
C SER A 419 -2.74 14.41 12.37
N ASN A 420 -3.80 14.48 13.12
CA ASN A 420 -5.19 14.41 12.64
C ASN A 420 -6.08 14.19 13.87
N GLY A 421 -6.66 15.26 14.37
CA GLY A 421 -7.70 15.18 15.41
C GLY A 421 -8.93 14.46 14.88
N LEU A 422 -9.00 13.16 15.12
CA LEU A 422 -10.20 12.35 14.96
C LEU A 422 -10.60 11.84 16.34
N THR A 423 -11.27 12.70 17.10
CA THR A 423 -12.07 12.27 18.26
C THR A 423 -13.28 11.51 17.73
N GLY A 424 -13.43 10.26 18.19
CA GLY A 424 -14.62 9.45 17.94
C GLY A 424 -15.89 10.18 18.37
N GLY A 425 -16.66 10.68 17.40
CA GLY A 425 -17.97 11.27 17.60
C GLY A 425 -19.05 10.26 17.24
N ALA A 426 -19.87 9.91 18.22
CA ALA A 426 -21.13 9.22 17.97
C ALA A 426 -21.97 10.05 16.98
N ALA A 427 -22.61 9.37 16.02
CA ALA A 427 -23.46 9.98 15.02
C ALA A 427 -24.51 10.92 15.67
N HIS A 428 -24.33 12.22 15.50
CA HIS A 428 -25.37 13.19 15.82
C HIS A 428 -26.36 13.29 14.66
N VAL A 429 -27.52 12.70 14.83
CA VAL A 429 -28.68 12.89 13.95
C VAL A 429 -29.27 14.28 14.25
N THR A 430 -29.06 15.22 13.33
CA THR A 430 -29.83 16.46 13.31
C THR A 430 -30.98 16.36 12.31
N SER A 431 -32.16 16.69 12.73
CA SER A 431 -33.44 16.52 12.03
C SER A 431 -33.63 17.49 10.85
N ALA A 432 -34.27 16.96 9.82
CA ALA A 432 -35.09 17.60 8.78
C ALA A 432 -34.44 18.71 7.90
N GLY A 433 -34.08 18.32 6.69
CA GLY A 433 -33.73 19.19 5.55
C GLY A 433 -32.35 18.84 5.02
N ASN A 434 -32.25 18.07 3.91
CA ASN A 434 -31.02 17.65 3.21
C ASN A 434 -29.80 17.39 4.13
N ALA A 435 -29.97 16.59 5.16
CA ALA A 435 -28.90 16.32 6.13
C ALA A 435 -27.85 15.41 5.48
N ALA A 436 -26.67 15.94 5.28
CA ALA A 436 -25.50 15.14 4.94
C ALA A 436 -25.22 14.16 6.10
N ILE A 437 -25.09 12.88 5.79
CA ILE A 437 -24.68 11.87 6.78
C ILE A 437 -23.17 11.63 6.60
N GLU A 438 -22.45 11.60 7.72
CA GLU A 438 -21.05 11.20 7.72
C GLU A 438 -20.94 9.67 7.67
N LEU A 439 -20.14 9.18 6.73
CA LEU A 439 -19.88 7.78 6.49
C LEU A 439 -18.37 7.51 6.47
N GLU A 440 -17.95 6.36 6.97
CA GLU A 440 -16.54 5.96 6.83
C GLU A 440 -16.25 5.44 5.43
N ARG A 441 -15.16 5.92 4.85
CA ARG A 441 -14.68 5.47 3.55
C ARG A 441 -14.08 4.07 3.64
N VAL A 442 -14.56 3.18 2.78
CA VAL A 442 -13.93 1.90 2.43
C VAL A 442 -13.38 2.04 1.02
N THR A 443 -12.11 1.76 0.83
CA THR A 443 -11.47 1.92 -0.48
C THR A 443 -10.82 0.62 -0.92
N ASP A 444 -11.01 0.28 -2.19
CA ASP A 444 -10.24 -0.71 -2.92
C ASP A 444 -9.60 -0.05 -4.16
N VAL A 445 -8.48 -0.61 -4.59
CA VAL A 445 -7.89 -0.27 -5.89
C VAL A 445 -8.24 -1.40 -6.84
N PRO A 446 -9.07 -1.17 -7.87
CA PRO A 446 -9.39 -2.22 -8.83
C PRO A 446 -8.13 -2.80 -9.47
N ILE A 447 -8.09 -4.12 -9.68
CA ILE A 447 -6.89 -4.85 -10.15
C ILE A 447 -6.31 -4.33 -11.48
N PHE A 448 -7.11 -3.65 -12.29
CA PHE A 448 -6.67 -3.03 -13.54
C PHE A 448 -6.43 -1.51 -13.42
N ARG A 449 -6.32 -1.02 -12.16
CA ARG A 449 -5.95 0.38 -11.83
C ARG A 449 -4.71 0.46 -10.95
N THR A 450 -4.04 -0.66 -10.68
CA THR A 450 -2.94 -0.76 -9.73
C THR A 450 -1.64 -0.11 -10.20
N ASP A 451 -1.41 -0.01 -11.51
CA ASP A 451 -0.19 0.57 -12.05
C ASP A 451 -0.42 1.25 -13.42
N ALA A 452 0.57 2.01 -13.86
CA ALA A 452 0.53 2.78 -15.09
C ALA A 452 0.34 1.92 -16.35
N MET A 453 0.83 0.68 -16.36
CA MET A 453 0.73 -0.22 -17.52
C MET A 453 -0.69 -0.78 -17.66
N VAL A 454 -1.25 -1.32 -16.57
CA VAL A 454 -2.62 -1.88 -16.62
C VAL A 454 -3.66 -0.79 -16.85
N ARG A 455 -3.44 0.44 -16.36
CA ARG A 455 -4.31 1.60 -16.64
C ARG A 455 -4.38 1.94 -18.14
N ARG A 456 -3.33 1.62 -18.91
CA ARG A 456 -3.24 1.88 -20.37
C ARG A 456 -3.58 0.67 -21.23
N ALA A 457 -3.92 -0.46 -20.64
CA ALA A 457 -4.35 -1.65 -21.38
C ALA A 457 -5.85 -1.57 -21.68
N GLN A 458 -6.22 -1.10 -22.86
CA GLN A 458 -7.61 -0.82 -23.24
C GLN A 458 -8.55 -1.99 -22.95
N ALA A 459 -8.18 -3.22 -23.34
CA ALA A 459 -9.01 -4.39 -23.12
C ALA A 459 -9.29 -4.65 -21.62
N LEU A 460 -8.35 -4.32 -20.73
CA LEU A 460 -8.54 -4.43 -19.29
C LEU A 460 -9.46 -3.33 -18.76
N GLN A 461 -9.40 -2.12 -19.35
CA GLN A 461 -10.25 -1.00 -18.96
C GLN A 461 -11.73 -1.20 -19.38
N GLU A 462 -12.00 -1.99 -20.39
CA GLU A 462 -13.35 -2.36 -20.84
C GLU A 462 -13.98 -3.47 -19.98
N SER A 463 -13.21 -4.09 -19.09
CA SER A 463 -13.69 -5.17 -18.22
C SER A 463 -14.58 -4.66 -17.09
N ALA A 464 -15.43 -5.54 -16.55
CA ALA A 464 -16.27 -5.24 -15.40
C ALA A 464 -15.46 -4.84 -14.13
N ALA A 465 -14.18 -5.23 -14.04
CA ALA A 465 -13.31 -4.88 -12.92
C ALA A 465 -12.75 -3.45 -12.99
N SER A 466 -12.89 -2.77 -14.15
CA SER A 466 -12.46 -1.38 -14.36
C SER A 466 -13.63 -0.40 -14.51
N ARG A 467 -14.81 -0.75 -14.02
CA ARG A 467 -15.99 0.13 -14.08
C ARG A 467 -15.70 1.48 -13.43
N ALA A 468 -16.40 2.50 -13.90
CA ALA A 468 -16.39 3.82 -13.29
C ALA A 468 -16.68 3.72 -11.78
N PRO A 469 -16.04 4.54 -10.95
CA PRO A 469 -16.28 4.54 -9.51
C PRO A 469 -17.72 4.94 -9.19
N ALA A 470 -18.29 4.31 -8.17
CA ALA A 470 -19.61 4.62 -7.63
C ALA A 470 -19.53 4.74 -6.11
N ALA A 471 -20.47 5.44 -5.49
CA ALA A 471 -20.64 5.49 -4.04
C ALA A 471 -21.51 4.30 -3.61
N ARG A 472 -20.85 3.21 -3.18
CA ARG A 472 -21.54 1.97 -2.78
C ARG A 472 -21.81 1.98 -1.29
N MET A 473 -23.05 1.68 -0.92
CA MET A 473 -23.51 1.73 0.48
C MET A 473 -24.45 0.58 0.79
N HIS A 474 -24.50 0.19 2.06
CA HIS A 474 -25.50 -0.78 2.53
C HIS A 474 -26.92 -0.28 2.29
N ALA A 475 -27.87 -1.20 2.05
CA ALA A 475 -29.29 -0.84 1.78
C ALA A 475 -29.90 0.05 2.87
N SER A 476 -29.58 -0.21 4.15
CA SER A 476 -30.06 0.62 5.26
C SER A 476 -29.51 2.05 5.22
N THR A 477 -28.25 2.24 4.81
CA THR A 477 -27.62 3.56 4.65
C THR A 477 -28.27 4.34 3.49
N LEU A 478 -28.53 3.66 2.36
CA LEU A 478 -29.27 4.26 1.24
C LEU A 478 -30.68 4.70 1.67
N ALA A 479 -31.39 3.86 2.44
CA ALA A 479 -32.72 4.17 2.95
C ALA A 479 -32.70 5.38 3.90
N GLN A 480 -31.73 5.47 4.80
CA GLN A 480 -31.54 6.61 5.71
C GLN A 480 -31.32 7.93 4.95
N LEU A 481 -30.59 7.88 3.83
CA LEU A 481 -30.33 9.02 2.95
C LEU A 481 -31.49 9.32 1.98
N GLY A 482 -32.52 8.48 1.93
CA GLY A 482 -33.61 8.59 0.95
C GLY A 482 -33.15 8.43 -0.49
N LEU A 483 -32.09 7.65 -0.72
CA LEU A 483 -31.47 7.44 -2.03
C LEU A 483 -31.94 6.13 -2.66
N ALA A 484 -32.22 6.19 -3.98
CA ALA A 484 -32.40 5.02 -4.81
C ALA A 484 -31.09 4.69 -5.55
N GLN A 485 -30.95 3.43 -5.97
CA GLN A 485 -29.84 3.02 -6.83
C GLN A 485 -29.80 3.86 -8.11
N GLY A 486 -28.61 4.33 -8.51
CA GLY A 486 -28.39 5.19 -9.67
C GLY A 486 -28.56 6.68 -9.38
N THR A 487 -29.08 7.09 -8.20
CA THR A 487 -29.16 8.51 -7.81
C THR A 487 -27.77 9.12 -7.80
N GLN A 488 -27.63 10.31 -8.39
CA GLN A 488 -26.39 11.07 -8.30
C GLN A 488 -26.26 11.64 -6.89
N VAL A 489 -25.11 11.42 -6.28
CA VAL A 489 -24.78 11.91 -4.94
C VAL A 489 -23.51 12.74 -4.98
N LEU A 490 -23.51 13.82 -4.22
CA LEU A 490 -22.32 14.62 -3.96
C LEU A 490 -21.60 14.01 -2.74
N VAL A 491 -20.41 13.50 -2.97
CA VAL A 491 -19.53 12.98 -1.93
C VAL A 491 -18.47 14.03 -1.64
N LYS A 492 -18.35 14.40 -0.36
CA LYS A 492 -17.39 15.41 0.10
C LYS A 492 -16.42 14.80 1.11
N ALA A 493 -15.14 15.11 0.94
CA ALA A 493 -14.06 14.89 1.89
C ALA A 493 -13.47 16.23 2.31
N ALA A 494 -12.60 16.24 3.32
CA ALA A 494 -11.85 17.44 3.67
C ALA A 494 -10.97 17.99 2.53
N THR A 495 -10.53 17.11 1.62
CA THR A 495 -9.63 17.42 0.50
C THR A 495 -10.32 17.82 -0.79
N GLY A 496 -11.62 17.52 -0.94
CA GLY A 496 -12.37 17.84 -2.15
C GLY A 496 -13.70 17.09 -2.24
N GLN A 497 -14.31 17.13 -3.40
CA GLN A 497 -15.63 16.55 -3.63
C GLN A 497 -15.76 15.95 -5.04
N VAL A 498 -16.71 15.03 -5.19
CA VAL A 498 -17.03 14.38 -6.47
C VAL A 498 -18.51 14.00 -6.52
N VAL A 499 -19.08 14.01 -7.71
CA VAL A 499 -20.43 13.49 -7.95
C VAL A 499 -20.30 12.06 -8.49
N LEU A 500 -20.98 11.12 -7.83
CA LEU A 500 -20.97 9.69 -8.15
C LEU A 500 -22.40 9.13 -8.16
N ALA A 501 -22.61 8.03 -8.89
CA ALA A 501 -23.85 7.27 -8.77
C ALA A 501 -23.87 6.48 -7.44
N ALA A 502 -24.98 6.53 -6.73
CA ALA A 502 -25.21 5.69 -5.56
C ALA A 502 -25.52 4.25 -6.00
N GLU A 503 -24.85 3.27 -5.41
CA GLU A 503 -25.08 1.84 -5.66
C GLU A 503 -25.30 1.11 -4.34
N GLN A 504 -26.13 0.06 -4.37
CA GLN A 504 -26.32 -0.82 -3.21
C GLN A 504 -25.19 -1.86 -3.12
N ASP A 505 -24.61 -2.00 -1.92
CA ASP A 505 -23.62 -3.05 -1.61
C ASP A 505 -23.85 -3.56 -0.18
N ASN A 506 -24.59 -4.65 -0.05
CA ASN A 506 -24.92 -5.27 1.24
C ASN A 506 -23.74 -6.05 1.85
N THR A 507 -22.58 -6.06 1.21
CA THR A 507 -21.36 -6.60 1.83
C THR A 507 -20.73 -5.65 2.85
N LEU A 508 -21.09 -4.37 2.79
CA LEU A 508 -20.57 -3.33 3.68
C LEU A 508 -21.30 -3.30 5.02
N ALA A 509 -20.61 -2.85 6.07
CA ALA A 509 -21.25 -2.47 7.30
C ALA A 509 -22.11 -1.20 7.10
N PRO A 510 -23.27 -1.06 7.78
CA PRO A 510 -23.98 0.22 7.85
C PRO A 510 -23.05 1.32 8.38
N GLY A 511 -23.13 2.51 7.79
CA GLY A 511 -22.23 3.62 8.14
C GLY A 511 -20.95 3.68 7.30
N ALA A 512 -20.75 2.73 6.38
CA ALA A 512 -19.65 2.76 5.43
C ALA A 512 -20.10 3.17 4.02
N VAL A 513 -19.20 3.82 3.28
CA VAL A 513 -19.32 4.05 1.84
C VAL A 513 -18.06 3.56 1.12
N ARG A 514 -18.23 2.65 0.15
CA ARG A 514 -17.14 2.11 -0.65
C ARG A 514 -16.98 2.91 -1.94
N ILE A 515 -15.78 3.48 -2.12
CA ILE A 515 -15.44 4.26 -3.31
C ILE A 515 -14.04 3.87 -3.76
N ALA A 516 -13.92 3.36 -4.99
CA ALA A 516 -12.67 2.90 -5.54
C ALA A 516 -11.65 4.06 -5.72
N ALA A 517 -10.38 3.78 -5.39
CA ALA A 517 -9.24 4.63 -5.70
C ALA A 517 -8.59 4.24 -7.05
N GLY A 518 -7.53 4.95 -7.45
CA GLY A 518 -6.83 4.73 -8.72
C GLY A 518 -7.54 5.33 -9.94
N PHE A 519 -8.49 6.23 -9.71
CA PHE A 519 -9.17 7.04 -10.73
C PHE A 519 -8.91 8.53 -10.50
N GLU A 520 -8.68 9.28 -11.56
CA GLU A 520 -8.54 10.74 -11.49
C GLU A 520 -9.78 11.39 -10.87
N GLN A 521 -10.97 10.87 -11.21
CA GLN A 521 -12.25 11.35 -10.71
C GLN A 521 -12.36 11.29 -9.18
N THR A 522 -11.82 10.26 -8.54
CA THR A 522 -11.91 10.05 -7.09
C THR A 522 -10.67 10.51 -6.32
N ALA A 523 -9.61 10.95 -7.02
CA ALA A 523 -8.39 11.43 -6.39
C ALA A 523 -8.62 12.65 -5.47
N ALA A 524 -9.59 13.50 -5.80
CA ALA A 524 -9.97 14.65 -4.99
C ALA A 524 -10.49 14.28 -3.59
N LEU A 525 -10.97 13.04 -3.38
CA LEU A 525 -11.45 12.58 -2.09
C LEU A 525 -10.31 12.23 -1.10
N GLY A 526 -9.05 12.34 -1.52
CA GLY A 526 -7.89 12.06 -0.68
C GLY A 526 -7.73 10.57 -0.36
N GLY A 527 -7.27 10.28 0.87
CA GLY A 527 -6.85 8.96 1.31
C GLY A 527 -7.90 7.86 1.30
N ALA A 528 -7.42 6.63 1.43
CA ALA A 528 -8.25 5.42 1.41
C ALA A 528 -9.22 5.32 2.59
N PHE A 529 -8.94 6.01 3.67
CA PHE A 529 -9.69 5.99 4.93
C PHE A 529 -10.12 7.41 5.33
N GLY A 530 -11.07 7.51 6.23
CA GLY A 530 -11.56 8.77 6.77
C GLY A 530 -13.06 8.95 6.63
N GLN A 531 -13.55 10.08 7.09
CA GLN A 531 -14.98 10.43 7.04
C GLN A 531 -15.32 11.13 5.72
N LEU A 532 -16.45 10.76 5.16
CA LEU A 532 -17.04 11.39 3.98
C LEU A 532 -18.47 11.82 4.29
N SER A 533 -18.86 13.00 3.84
CA SER A 533 -20.28 13.34 3.81
C SER A 533 -20.90 12.99 2.47
N VAL A 534 -22.10 12.44 2.50
CA VAL A 534 -22.84 12.03 1.29
C VAL A 534 -24.21 12.70 1.32
N GLU A 535 -24.54 13.39 0.26
CA GLU A 535 -25.84 14.04 0.08
C GLU A 535 -26.31 13.89 -1.37
N ARG A 536 -27.58 14.13 -1.64
CA ARG A 536 -28.11 14.14 -3.01
C ARG A 536 -27.46 15.28 -3.80
N ALA A 537 -26.97 14.98 -5.01
CA ALA A 537 -26.35 15.98 -5.90
C ALA A 537 -27.39 16.95 -6.51
#